data_e825a0c25f340de558c129ae9348fdcc
#
_entry.id   e825a0c25f340de558c129ae9348fdcc
#
_cell.length_a   1.000
_cell.length_b   1.000
_cell.length_c   1.000
_cell.angle_alpha   90.00
_cell.angle_beta   90.00
_cell.angle_gamma   90.00
#
_symmetry.space_group_name_H-M   'P 1'
#
loop_
_entity.id
_entity.type
_entity.pdbx_description
1 polymer ?
#
loop_
_entity_poly.entity_id
_entity_poly.type
_entity_poly.pdbx_seq_one_letter_code
_entity_poly.pdbx_strand_id
1 'polypeptide(L)'
;MYLSRAELDPTRRETMVALISPQKFHGAVENAFAGARRRRLWRLDRLGEKLYLLLLSEERPDLTALCAQFGTGAPPETRLYDPLLERVTAGSCWQFRLTANPTRSKKDSADHTARGTLKPCYLEVEQEEWLWAQAAKHGFAVSEGSFAVTRKQTYHFKKNGTRPVTLLAVTYEGVLQVTDPEAFKALLCEGVGRGKAYGLGLMTIIHRGGDHG
;
A
#
# COMPACT_ATOMS: atom_id res chain seq x y z
N MET A 1 -3.50 -12.00 11.95
CA MET A 1 -3.16 -11.63 10.57
C MET A 1 -1.74 -12.06 10.22
N TYR A 2 -1.38 -12.12 8.93
CA TYR A 2 -0.05 -12.51 8.46
C TYR A 2 0.53 -11.43 7.56
N LEU A 3 1.79 -11.07 7.80
CA LEU A 3 2.59 -10.25 6.89
C LEU A 3 3.63 -11.17 6.22
N SER A 4 3.57 -11.21 4.90
CA SER A 4 4.45 -12.05 4.08
C SER A 4 5.28 -11.20 3.15
N ARG A 5 6.48 -11.68 2.77
CA ARG A 5 7.30 -11.09 1.73
C ARG A 5 7.85 -12.16 0.79
N ALA A 6 7.87 -11.86 -0.48
CA ALA A 6 8.51 -12.67 -1.52
C ALA A 6 9.52 -11.81 -2.29
N GLU A 7 10.75 -12.29 -2.43
CA GLU A 7 11.78 -11.62 -3.23
C GLU A 7 11.50 -11.88 -4.72
N LEU A 8 11.42 -10.82 -5.51
CA LEU A 8 11.09 -10.87 -6.93
C LEU A 8 12.36 -10.66 -7.77
N ASP A 9 12.43 -11.38 -8.89
CA ASP A 9 13.50 -11.22 -9.88
C ASP A 9 13.07 -10.20 -10.95
N PRO A 10 13.61 -8.96 -10.93
CA PRO A 10 13.23 -7.94 -11.89
C PRO A 10 13.73 -8.23 -13.32
N THR A 11 14.60 -9.23 -13.52
CA THR A 11 15.11 -9.62 -14.84
C THR A 11 14.20 -10.63 -15.53
N ARG A 12 13.31 -11.30 -14.81
CA ARG A 12 12.31 -12.21 -15.41
C ARG A 12 11.29 -11.42 -16.24
N ARG A 13 10.99 -11.94 -17.42
CA ARG A 13 10.00 -11.35 -18.33
C ARG A 13 8.63 -11.17 -17.67
N GLU A 14 8.18 -12.18 -16.92
CA GLU A 14 6.90 -12.18 -16.21
C GLU A 14 6.85 -11.04 -15.18
N THR A 15 7.93 -10.85 -14.43
CA THR A 15 8.07 -9.77 -13.45
C THR A 15 8.11 -8.40 -14.13
N MET A 16 8.86 -8.24 -15.23
CA MET A 16 8.91 -6.98 -15.98
C MET A 16 7.53 -6.60 -16.51
N VAL A 17 6.77 -7.55 -17.06
CA VAL A 17 5.39 -7.30 -17.51
C VAL A 17 4.48 -6.94 -16.34
N ALA A 18 4.61 -7.62 -15.20
CA ALA A 18 3.80 -7.35 -14.02
C ALA A 18 4.11 -5.99 -13.36
N LEU A 19 5.35 -5.51 -13.44
CA LEU A 19 5.74 -4.17 -12.98
C LEU A 19 5.07 -3.04 -13.77
N ILE A 20 4.77 -3.28 -15.05
CA ILE A 20 4.05 -2.33 -15.91
C ILE A 20 2.53 -2.50 -15.73
N SER A 21 2.07 -3.72 -15.49
CA SER A 21 0.66 -4.07 -15.34
C SER A 21 0.37 -4.75 -13.99
N PRO A 22 0.12 -3.96 -12.92
CA PRO A 22 -0.06 -4.48 -11.55
C PRO A 22 -1.19 -5.52 -11.41
N GLN A 23 -2.09 -5.60 -12.39
CA GLN A 23 -3.13 -6.61 -12.44
C GLN A 23 -2.56 -8.05 -12.48
N LYS A 24 -1.35 -8.24 -13.01
CA LYS A 24 -0.67 -9.54 -13.02
C LYS A 24 -0.34 -10.01 -11.60
N PHE A 25 0.23 -9.11 -10.79
CA PHE A 25 0.48 -9.40 -9.37
C PHE A 25 -0.81 -9.62 -8.59
N HIS A 26 -1.87 -8.83 -8.88
CA HIS A 26 -3.17 -9.07 -8.25
C HIS A 26 -3.68 -10.50 -8.49
N GLY A 27 -3.63 -11.00 -9.72
CA GLY A 27 -4.01 -12.37 -10.03
C GLY A 27 -3.19 -13.41 -9.25
N ALA A 28 -1.87 -13.24 -9.17
CA ALA A 28 -1.00 -14.14 -8.42
C ALA A 28 -1.25 -14.09 -6.90
N VAL A 29 -1.52 -12.91 -6.34
CA VAL A 29 -1.90 -12.75 -4.93
C VAL A 29 -3.23 -13.44 -4.64
N GLU A 30 -4.23 -13.32 -5.53
CA GLU A 30 -5.51 -14.02 -5.33
C GLU A 30 -5.33 -15.55 -5.38
N ASN A 31 -4.47 -16.07 -6.25
CA ASN A 31 -4.17 -17.49 -6.38
C ASN A 31 -3.36 -18.09 -5.21
N ALA A 32 -2.78 -17.25 -4.34
CA ALA A 32 -2.08 -17.70 -3.15
C ALA A 32 -3.02 -18.22 -2.03
N PHE A 33 -4.33 -18.27 -2.29
CA PHE A 33 -5.34 -18.66 -1.31
C PHE A 33 -6.38 -19.58 -1.94
N ALA A 34 -6.74 -20.63 -1.21
CA ALA A 34 -7.75 -21.59 -1.65
C ALA A 34 -9.21 -21.20 -1.30
N GLY A 35 -9.38 -20.25 -0.38
CA GLY A 35 -10.68 -19.90 0.20
C GLY A 35 -11.43 -18.78 -0.54
N ALA A 36 -12.54 -18.35 0.05
CA ALA A 36 -13.36 -17.26 -0.46
C ALA A 36 -12.55 -15.96 -0.62
N ARG A 37 -12.96 -15.13 -1.56
CA ARG A 37 -12.30 -13.86 -1.84
C ARG A 37 -12.41 -12.92 -0.65
N ARG A 38 -11.29 -12.66 0.02
CA ARG A 38 -11.17 -11.74 1.15
C ARG A 38 -10.31 -10.54 0.78
N ARG A 39 -10.30 -9.51 1.61
CA ARG A 39 -9.42 -8.36 1.41
C ARG A 39 -7.97 -8.77 1.65
N ARG A 40 -7.13 -8.51 0.67
CA ARG A 40 -5.69 -8.74 0.71
C ARG A 40 -5.01 -7.46 0.28
N LEU A 41 -4.08 -6.99 1.09
CA LEU A 41 -3.30 -5.79 0.79
C LEU A 41 -1.91 -6.22 0.36
N TRP A 42 -1.40 -5.65 -0.70
CA TRP A 42 -0.05 -5.91 -1.13
C TRP A 42 0.62 -4.64 -1.64
N ARG A 43 1.94 -4.64 -1.67
CA ARG A 43 2.76 -3.54 -2.19
C ARG A 43 4.09 -4.08 -2.70
N LEU A 44 4.65 -3.39 -3.69
CA LEU A 44 6.02 -3.63 -4.16
C LEU A 44 6.96 -2.65 -3.47
N ASP A 45 8.01 -3.17 -2.85
CA ASP A 45 9.06 -2.40 -2.19
C ASP A 45 10.43 -2.75 -2.74
N ARG A 46 11.27 -1.72 -2.94
CA ARG A 46 12.70 -1.91 -3.11
C ARG A 46 13.38 -1.70 -1.76
N LEU A 47 14.17 -2.67 -1.33
CA LEU A 47 14.99 -2.63 -0.12
C LEU A 47 16.44 -2.89 -0.55
N GLY A 48 17.24 -1.83 -0.65
CA GLY A 48 18.52 -1.87 -1.36
C GLY A 48 18.32 -2.26 -2.82
N GLU A 49 19.12 -3.20 -3.31
CA GLU A 49 19.05 -3.69 -4.69
C GLU A 49 17.92 -4.72 -4.93
N LYS A 50 17.25 -5.17 -3.87
CA LYS A 50 16.24 -6.23 -3.94
C LYS A 50 14.83 -5.67 -4.08
N LEU A 51 14.03 -6.37 -4.90
CA LEU A 51 12.61 -6.09 -5.08
C LEU A 51 11.78 -7.11 -4.31
N TYR A 52 10.81 -6.64 -3.54
CA TYR A 52 9.92 -7.50 -2.76
C TYR A 52 8.46 -7.21 -3.07
N LEU A 53 7.64 -8.26 -3.05
CA LEU A 53 6.21 -8.15 -2.88
C LEU A 53 5.91 -8.40 -1.40
N LEU A 54 5.32 -7.39 -0.75
CA LEU A 54 4.76 -7.49 0.59
C LEU A 54 3.28 -7.81 0.48
N LEU A 55 2.79 -8.71 1.33
CA LEU A 55 1.40 -9.15 1.36
C LEU A 55 0.89 -9.22 2.80
N LEU A 56 -0.18 -8.49 3.09
CA LEU A 56 -0.93 -8.58 4.34
C LEU A 56 -2.25 -9.30 4.10
N SER A 57 -2.54 -10.34 4.90
CA SER A 57 -3.72 -11.19 4.75
C SER A 57 -4.20 -11.74 6.10
N GLU A 58 -5.49 -12.07 6.18
CA GLU A 58 -6.07 -12.75 7.36
C GLU A 58 -5.61 -14.21 7.44
N GLU A 59 -5.48 -14.87 6.30
CA GLU A 59 -5.08 -16.25 6.17
C GLU A 59 -3.60 -16.35 5.77
N ARG A 60 -2.92 -17.41 6.16
CA ARG A 60 -1.55 -17.67 5.72
C ARG A 60 -1.54 -17.99 4.22
N PRO A 61 -0.80 -17.23 3.38
CA PRO A 61 -0.76 -17.47 1.94
C PRO A 61 0.14 -18.67 1.59
N ASP A 62 -0.22 -19.37 0.51
CA ASP A 62 0.71 -20.21 -0.22
C ASP A 62 1.33 -19.41 -1.37
N LEU A 63 2.57 -18.97 -1.17
CA LEU A 63 3.30 -18.15 -2.13
C LEU A 63 4.11 -18.95 -3.14
N THR A 64 4.00 -20.31 -3.16
CA THR A 64 4.80 -21.18 -4.01
C THR A 64 4.66 -20.83 -5.49
N ALA A 65 3.43 -20.72 -5.99
CA ALA A 65 3.16 -20.36 -7.39
C ALA A 65 3.62 -18.95 -7.74
N LEU A 66 3.45 -17.99 -6.83
CA LEU A 66 3.91 -16.61 -7.01
C LEU A 66 5.44 -16.55 -7.10
N CYS A 67 6.15 -17.24 -6.22
CA CYS A 67 7.61 -17.32 -6.23
C CYS A 67 8.15 -18.05 -7.46
N ALA A 68 7.49 -19.11 -7.90
CA ALA A 68 7.84 -19.81 -9.14
C ALA A 68 7.73 -18.91 -10.37
N GLN A 69 6.70 -18.05 -10.41
CA GLN A 69 6.44 -17.16 -11.54
C GLN A 69 7.32 -15.91 -11.54
N PHE A 70 7.52 -15.27 -10.38
CA PHE A 70 8.12 -13.95 -10.28
C PHE A 70 9.39 -13.87 -9.42
N GLY A 71 9.67 -14.92 -8.63
CA GLY A 71 10.69 -14.90 -7.60
C GLY A 71 12.11 -15.17 -8.10
N THR A 72 13.08 -14.84 -7.24
CA THR A 72 14.50 -15.15 -7.44
C THR A 72 14.86 -16.60 -7.15
N GLY A 73 13.94 -17.38 -6.59
CA GLY A 73 14.18 -18.71 -6.02
C GLY A 73 14.40 -18.69 -4.50
N ALA A 74 14.57 -17.50 -3.91
CA ALA A 74 14.60 -17.38 -2.44
C ALA A 74 13.23 -17.76 -1.84
N PRO A 75 13.22 -18.47 -0.69
CA PRO A 75 11.97 -18.85 -0.05
C PRO A 75 11.23 -17.60 0.47
N PRO A 76 9.88 -17.56 0.36
CA PRO A 76 9.11 -16.48 0.93
C PRO A 76 9.11 -16.56 2.47
N GLU A 77 8.98 -15.43 3.12
CA GLU A 77 8.84 -15.33 4.57
C GLU A 77 7.43 -14.92 4.94
N THR A 78 6.89 -15.53 5.99
CA THR A 78 5.56 -15.18 6.54
C THR A 78 5.66 -15.13 8.06
N ARG A 79 5.19 -14.02 8.64
CA ARG A 79 5.18 -13.78 10.09
C ARG A 79 3.78 -13.41 10.56
N LEU A 80 3.47 -13.68 11.82
CA LEU A 80 2.30 -13.13 12.49
C LEU A 80 2.41 -11.61 12.56
N TYR A 81 1.33 -10.92 12.26
CA TYR A 81 1.28 -9.45 12.28
C TYR A 81 0.74 -8.90 13.61
N ASP A 82 -0.01 -9.72 14.35
CA ASP A 82 -0.65 -9.33 15.61
C ASP A 82 0.34 -8.79 16.66
N PRO A 83 1.56 -9.36 16.86
CA PRO A 83 2.53 -8.81 17.80
C PRO A 83 2.99 -7.37 17.47
N LEU A 84 2.93 -6.96 16.20
CA LEU A 84 3.20 -5.57 15.84
C LEU A 84 2.01 -4.68 16.19
N LEU A 85 0.77 -5.16 15.95
CA LEU A 85 -0.44 -4.41 16.28
C LEU A 85 -0.59 -4.17 17.79
N GLU A 86 -0.18 -5.12 18.63
CA GLU A 86 -0.18 -4.99 20.10
C GLU A 86 0.72 -3.85 20.59
N ARG A 87 1.79 -3.54 19.87
CA ARG A 87 2.72 -2.45 20.19
C ARG A 87 2.22 -1.07 19.75
N VAL A 88 1.14 -1.00 18.97
CA VAL A 88 0.54 0.26 18.54
C VAL A 88 -0.30 0.82 19.67
N THR A 89 0.22 1.85 20.35
CA THR A 89 -0.41 2.52 21.48
C THR A 89 -0.52 4.02 21.23
N ALA A 90 -1.41 4.71 21.94
CA ALA A 90 -1.55 6.16 21.83
C ALA A 90 -0.22 6.86 22.19
N GLY A 91 0.17 7.85 21.39
CA GLY A 91 1.42 8.58 21.53
C GLY A 91 2.65 7.87 20.96
N SER A 92 2.56 6.58 20.59
CA SER A 92 3.70 5.87 20.00
C SER A 92 4.09 6.45 18.64
N CYS A 93 5.40 6.53 18.37
CA CYS A 93 5.96 7.07 17.12
C CYS A 93 6.53 5.94 16.26
N TRP A 94 6.24 6.01 14.96
CA TRP A 94 6.63 4.98 14.01
C TRP A 94 7.17 5.60 12.72
N GLN A 95 8.21 5.00 12.17
CA GLN A 95 8.53 5.24 10.76
C GLN A 95 7.51 4.50 9.90
N PHE A 96 7.02 5.13 8.86
CA PHE A 96 6.04 4.53 7.97
C PHE A 96 6.43 4.62 6.50
N ARG A 97 5.91 3.69 5.72
CA ARG A 97 5.88 3.74 4.25
C ARG A 97 4.47 3.39 3.78
N LEU A 98 3.92 4.24 2.93
CA LEU A 98 2.62 4.07 2.30
C LEU A 98 2.73 4.36 0.81
N THR A 99 2.29 3.45 -0.05
CA THR A 99 2.05 3.78 -1.46
C THR A 99 0.54 3.79 -1.70
N ALA A 100 0.00 4.94 -2.11
CA ALA A 100 -1.44 5.13 -2.27
C ALA A 100 -1.78 5.84 -3.58
N ASN A 101 -3.08 5.86 -3.92
CA ASN A 101 -3.62 6.68 -5.01
C ASN A 101 -4.37 7.87 -4.40
N PRO A 102 -3.71 9.01 -4.17
CA PRO A 102 -4.37 10.19 -3.67
C PRO A 102 -5.36 10.74 -4.71
N THR A 103 -6.61 10.87 -4.29
CA THR A 103 -7.70 11.39 -5.14
C THR A 103 -8.53 12.38 -4.38
N ARG A 104 -9.03 13.40 -5.07
CA ARG A 104 -9.99 14.37 -4.55
C ARG A 104 -11.25 14.40 -5.39
N SER A 105 -12.39 14.70 -4.78
CA SER A 105 -13.64 14.96 -5.50
C SER A 105 -13.59 16.39 -6.04
N LYS A 106 -13.72 16.55 -7.35
CA LYS A 106 -13.89 17.85 -8.01
C LYS A 106 -15.31 17.94 -8.53
N LYS A 107 -16.09 18.92 -8.03
CA LYS A 107 -17.40 19.23 -8.59
C LYS A 107 -17.17 20.06 -9.87
N ASP A 108 -17.86 19.74 -10.95
CA ASP A 108 -17.96 20.64 -12.08
C ASP A 108 -18.82 21.83 -11.68
N SER A 109 -18.35 23.03 -11.96
CA SER A 109 -18.89 24.30 -11.45
C SER A 109 -20.31 24.65 -11.96
N ALA A 110 -20.88 23.89 -12.88
CA ALA A 110 -22.17 24.19 -13.49
C ALA A 110 -23.39 23.50 -12.82
N ASP A 111 -23.18 22.45 -12.04
CA ASP A 111 -24.27 21.72 -11.39
C ASP A 111 -23.90 21.39 -9.94
N HIS A 112 -24.47 22.17 -8.99
CA HIS A 112 -24.24 22.00 -7.57
C HIS A 112 -24.84 20.70 -7.00
N THR A 113 -25.73 20.03 -7.76
CA THR A 113 -26.38 18.78 -7.34
C THR A 113 -25.64 17.55 -7.87
N ALA A 114 -24.77 17.69 -8.86
CA ALA A 114 -24.03 16.59 -9.45
C ALA A 114 -22.97 16.03 -8.48
N ARG A 115 -22.86 14.71 -8.45
CA ARG A 115 -21.83 14.00 -7.68
C ARG A 115 -20.45 14.31 -8.27
N GLY A 116 -19.55 14.89 -7.48
CA GLY A 116 -18.21 15.27 -7.94
C GLY A 116 -17.43 14.09 -8.56
N THR A 117 -16.70 14.39 -9.62
CA THR A 117 -15.80 13.43 -10.27
C THR A 117 -14.51 13.30 -9.48
N LEU A 118 -14.07 12.07 -9.22
CA LEU A 118 -12.80 11.81 -8.56
C LEU A 118 -11.64 12.01 -9.54
N LYS A 119 -10.74 12.92 -9.19
CA LYS A 119 -9.51 13.20 -9.97
C LYS A 119 -8.27 12.88 -9.13
N PRO A 120 -7.20 12.35 -9.75
CA PRO A 120 -5.92 12.15 -9.06
C PRO A 120 -5.31 13.49 -8.63
N CYS A 121 -4.63 13.48 -7.50
CA CYS A 121 -3.83 14.62 -6.99
C CYS A 121 -2.45 14.57 -7.63
N TYR A 122 -2.19 15.39 -8.64
CA TYR A 122 -0.91 15.40 -9.35
C TYR A 122 0.12 16.31 -8.68
N LEU A 123 -0.32 17.40 -8.08
CA LEU A 123 0.56 18.34 -7.37
C LEU A 123 0.96 17.78 -6.00
N GLU A 124 2.19 18.05 -5.59
CA GLU A 124 2.72 17.55 -4.33
C GLU A 124 1.94 18.07 -3.12
N VAL A 125 1.61 19.36 -3.12
CA VAL A 125 0.77 19.97 -2.08
C VAL A 125 -0.57 19.26 -1.94
N GLU A 126 -1.21 18.86 -3.05
CA GLU A 126 -2.48 18.11 -3.00
C GLU A 126 -2.29 16.69 -2.47
N GLN A 127 -1.12 16.08 -2.70
CA GLN A 127 -0.76 14.76 -2.18
C GLN A 127 -0.51 14.81 -0.67
N GLU A 128 0.16 15.85 -0.19
CA GLU A 128 0.38 16.09 1.24
C GLU A 128 -0.94 16.38 1.96
N GLU A 129 -1.79 17.26 1.42
CA GLU A 129 -3.13 17.54 1.94
C GLU A 129 -3.97 16.25 2.04
N TRP A 130 -3.86 15.38 1.03
CA TRP A 130 -4.54 14.08 1.06
C TRP A 130 -4.04 13.21 2.21
N LEU A 131 -2.73 13.16 2.47
CA LEU A 131 -2.17 12.37 3.58
C LEU A 131 -2.62 12.95 4.92
N TRP A 132 -2.60 14.25 5.12
CA TRP A 132 -3.11 14.90 6.35
C TRP A 132 -4.58 14.58 6.59
N ALA A 133 -5.40 14.61 5.54
CA ALA A 133 -6.82 14.24 5.65
C ALA A 133 -7.00 12.74 6.00
N GLN A 134 -6.13 11.84 5.50
CA GLN A 134 -6.15 10.44 5.91
C GLN A 134 -5.66 10.29 7.36
N ALA A 135 -4.64 11.01 7.78
CA ALA A 135 -4.11 10.99 9.14
C ALA A 135 -5.20 11.31 10.17
N ALA A 136 -5.89 12.44 10.00
CA ALA A 136 -6.99 12.85 10.87
C ALA A 136 -8.13 11.82 10.95
N LYS A 137 -8.41 11.14 9.83
CA LYS A 137 -9.49 10.14 9.74
C LYS A 137 -9.13 8.80 10.37
N HIS A 138 -7.85 8.44 10.38
CA HIS A 138 -7.40 7.09 10.70
C HIS A 138 -6.48 7.04 11.93
N GLY A 139 -6.58 8.00 12.83
CA GLY A 139 -6.00 7.92 14.17
C GLY A 139 -4.47 8.05 14.20
N PHE A 140 -3.87 8.79 13.29
CA PHE A 140 -2.46 9.16 13.36
C PHE A 140 -2.26 10.63 13.00
N ALA A 141 -1.13 11.17 13.39
CA ALA A 141 -0.70 12.53 13.05
C ALA A 141 0.65 12.49 12.34
N VAL A 142 0.82 13.37 11.37
CA VAL A 142 2.10 13.70 10.74
C VAL A 142 2.29 15.22 10.81
N SER A 143 3.52 15.65 11.05
CA SER A 143 3.87 17.07 11.09
C SER A 143 4.49 17.51 9.77
N GLU A 144 4.48 18.81 9.51
CA GLU A 144 5.24 19.39 8.42
C GLU A 144 6.73 19.00 8.54
N GLY A 145 7.33 18.55 7.45
CA GLY A 145 8.72 18.06 7.43
C GLY A 145 8.94 16.67 8.06
N SER A 146 7.91 16.05 8.69
CA SER A 146 8.06 14.69 9.23
C SER A 146 7.88 13.58 8.19
N PHE A 147 7.45 13.91 6.99
CA PHE A 147 7.29 12.97 5.87
C PHE A 147 7.62 13.64 4.53
N ALA A 148 7.82 12.82 3.52
CA ALA A 148 8.02 13.27 2.15
C ALA A 148 7.34 12.35 1.14
N VAL A 149 7.06 12.88 -0.04
CA VAL A 149 6.71 12.11 -1.23
C VAL A 149 8.01 11.63 -1.88
N THR A 150 8.34 10.35 -1.72
CA THR A 150 9.63 9.80 -2.18
C THR A 150 9.58 9.20 -3.58
N ARG A 151 8.36 8.86 -4.07
CA ARG A 151 8.18 8.30 -5.41
C ARG A 151 6.80 8.61 -5.96
N LYS A 152 6.75 8.88 -7.27
CA LYS A 152 5.50 9.02 -8.06
C LYS A 152 5.59 8.12 -9.29
N GLN A 153 4.54 7.35 -9.55
CA GLN A 153 4.45 6.49 -10.72
C GLN A 153 3.02 6.45 -11.24
N THR A 154 2.83 6.59 -12.55
CA THR A 154 1.52 6.43 -13.17
C THR A 154 1.47 5.11 -13.91
N TYR A 155 0.47 4.30 -13.61
CA TYR A 155 0.18 3.07 -14.32
C TYR A 155 -0.93 3.30 -15.35
N HIS A 156 -0.68 2.81 -16.57
CA HIS A 156 -1.68 2.78 -17.64
C HIS A 156 -1.85 1.34 -18.10
N PHE A 157 -3.00 0.74 -17.84
CA PHE A 157 -3.27 -0.64 -18.25
C PHE A 157 -4.74 -0.84 -18.61
N LYS A 158 -5.02 -1.87 -19.41
CA LYS A 158 -6.39 -2.27 -19.75
C LYS A 158 -6.79 -3.45 -18.87
N LYS A 159 -7.92 -3.34 -18.20
CA LYS A 159 -8.58 -4.48 -17.59
C LYS A 159 -9.37 -5.19 -18.69
N ASN A 160 -9.32 -6.55 -18.75
CA ASN A 160 -9.96 -7.35 -19.80
C ASN A 160 -11.33 -6.81 -20.21
N GLY A 161 -11.45 -6.39 -21.47
CA GLY A 161 -12.71 -5.91 -22.07
C GLY A 161 -13.26 -4.57 -21.56
N THR A 162 -12.56 -3.84 -20.69
CA THR A 162 -13.03 -2.59 -20.08
C THR A 162 -12.22 -1.36 -20.55
N ARG A 163 -12.69 -0.18 -20.11
CA ARG A 163 -11.99 1.10 -20.32
C ARG A 163 -10.57 1.04 -19.73
N PRO A 164 -9.60 1.75 -20.35
CA PRO A 164 -8.26 1.86 -19.80
C PRO A 164 -8.29 2.45 -18.39
N VAL A 165 -7.49 1.87 -17.51
CA VAL A 165 -7.33 2.30 -16.12
C VAL A 165 -6.05 3.12 -16.02
N THR A 166 -6.16 4.32 -15.44
CA THR A 166 -5.02 5.14 -15.07
C THR A 166 -4.99 5.25 -13.55
N LEU A 167 -3.89 4.86 -12.94
CA LEU A 167 -3.67 4.95 -11.49
C LEU A 167 -2.40 5.74 -11.20
N LEU A 168 -2.51 6.76 -10.37
CA LEU A 168 -1.38 7.47 -9.81
C LEU A 168 -0.98 6.78 -8.49
N ALA A 169 0.22 6.24 -8.44
CA ALA A 169 0.84 5.69 -7.24
C ALA A 169 1.82 6.70 -6.66
N VAL A 170 1.56 7.14 -5.44
CA VAL A 170 2.41 8.07 -4.68
C VAL A 170 2.91 7.36 -3.44
N THR A 171 4.22 7.35 -3.25
CA THR A 171 4.84 6.77 -2.05
C THR A 171 5.19 7.88 -1.07
N TYR A 172 4.69 7.72 0.15
CA TYR A 172 4.96 8.57 1.30
C TYR A 172 5.85 7.80 2.27
N GLU A 173 6.86 8.45 2.78
CA GLU A 173 7.75 7.92 3.81
C GLU A 173 8.02 8.99 4.86
N GLY A 174 8.12 8.59 6.12
CA GLY A 174 8.37 9.53 7.20
C GLY A 174 8.08 8.95 8.58
N VAL A 175 7.79 9.84 9.51
CA VAL A 175 7.45 9.52 10.89
C VAL A 175 6.03 9.98 11.19
N LEU A 176 5.27 9.14 11.86
CA LEU A 176 3.92 9.44 12.35
C LEU A 176 3.84 9.20 13.86
N GLN A 177 2.87 9.84 14.50
CA GLN A 177 2.48 9.57 15.88
C GLN A 177 1.05 9.03 15.90
N VAL A 178 0.81 7.98 16.67
CA VAL A 178 -0.53 7.39 16.85
C VAL A 178 -1.35 8.25 17.80
N THR A 179 -2.53 8.69 17.36
CA THR A 179 -3.49 9.47 18.16
C THR A 179 -4.69 8.65 18.61
N ASP A 180 -5.14 7.71 17.78
CA ASP A 180 -6.19 6.74 18.08
C ASP A 180 -5.71 5.35 17.65
N PRO A 181 -5.29 4.48 18.59
CA PRO A 181 -4.76 3.16 18.26
C PRO A 181 -5.73 2.26 17.50
N GLU A 182 -7.02 2.30 17.83
CA GLU A 182 -7.99 1.40 17.19
C GLU A 182 -8.28 1.82 15.75
N ALA A 183 -8.45 3.10 15.49
CA ALA A 183 -8.59 3.62 14.14
C ALA A 183 -7.33 3.38 13.30
N PHE A 184 -6.15 3.49 13.91
CA PHE A 184 -4.88 3.27 13.22
C PHE A 184 -4.63 1.78 12.93
N LYS A 185 -4.91 0.87 13.87
CA LYS A 185 -4.87 -0.58 13.63
C LYS A 185 -5.82 -1.00 12.51
N ALA A 186 -7.04 -0.45 12.49
CA ALA A 186 -8.00 -0.69 11.42
C ALA A 186 -7.41 -0.26 10.05
N LEU A 187 -6.77 0.92 9.96
CA LEU A 187 -6.07 1.34 8.74
C LEU A 187 -4.96 0.37 8.34
N LEU A 188 -4.13 -0.08 9.27
CA LEU A 188 -3.05 -1.02 8.99
C LEU A 188 -3.57 -2.33 8.41
N CYS A 189 -4.71 -2.82 8.91
CA CYS A 189 -5.34 -4.08 8.48
C CYS A 189 -6.17 -3.95 7.20
N GLU A 190 -6.85 -2.82 7.01
CA GLU A 190 -7.79 -2.62 5.91
C GLU A 190 -7.21 -1.84 4.73
N GLY A 191 -6.11 -1.15 4.98
CA GLY A 191 -5.47 -0.25 4.02
C GLY A 191 -6.27 1.02 3.74
N VAL A 192 -5.61 2.00 3.12
CA VAL A 192 -6.15 3.33 2.88
C VAL A 192 -6.29 3.65 1.39
N GLY A 193 -7.30 4.41 1.05
CA GLY A 193 -7.50 4.94 -0.30
C GLY A 193 -7.97 3.90 -1.33
N ARG A 194 -7.78 4.23 -2.59
CA ARG A 194 -8.22 3.46 -3.76
C ARG A 194 -7.06 2.69 -4.39
N GLY A 195 -7.40 1.67 -5.21
CA GLY A 195 -6.40 0.91 -5.95
C GLY A 195 -5.76 -0.23 -5.17
N LYS A 196 -6.38 -0.68 -4.06
CA LYS A 196 -5.86 -1.78 -3.22
C LYS A 196 -5.58 -3.06 -4.00
N ALA A 197 -6.41 -3.39 -4.99
CA ALA A 197 -6.19 -4.52 -5.89
C ALA A 197 -4.91 -4.39 -6.76
N TYR A 198 -4.33 -3.21 -6.84
CA TYR A 198 -3.18 -2.90 -7.67
C TYR A 198 -1.93 -2.53 -6.87
N GLY A 199 -1.85 -3.01 -5.62
CA GLY A 199 -0.69 -2.81 -4.77
C GLY A 199 -0.61 -1.44 -4.10
N LEU A 200 -1.75 -0.77 -3.92
CA LEU A 200 -1.84 0.52 -3.28
C LEU A 200 -2.62 0.44 -1.96
N GLY A 201 -2.31 1.33 -1.03
CA GLY A 201 -3.05 1.46 0.23
C GLY A 201 -2.52 0.63 1.39
N LEU A 202 -1.55 -0.27 1.21
CA LEU A 202 -0.87 -0.94 2.31
C LEU A 202 0.11 0.03 2.97
N MET A 203 -0.13 0.37 4.23
CA MET A 203 0.85 1.05 5.08
C MET A 203 1.64 0.02 5.88
N THR A 204 2.95 0.19 5.94
CA THR A 204 3.83 -0.57 6.82
C THR A 204 4.51 0.37 7.79
N ILE A 205 4.75 -0.10 9.01
CA ILE A 205 5.41 0.65 10.07
C ILE A 205 6.56 -0.13 10.65
N ILE A 206 7.60 0.59 11.07
CA ILE A 206 8.69 0.05 11.88
C ILE A 206 8.89 0.96 13.09
N HIS A 207 9.20 0.35 14.24
CA HIS A 207 9.45 1.13 15.44
C HIS A 207 10.68 2.02 15.20
N ARG A 208 10.54 3.30 15.48
CA ARG A 208 11.69 4.18 15.57
C ARG A 208 12.45 3.73 16.82
N GLY A 209 13.59 3.05 16.64
CA GLY A 209 14.43 2.68 17.77
C GLY A 209 14.67 3.96 18.58
N GLY A 210 14.05 4.05 19.75
CA GLY A 210 14.36 5.09 20.69
C GLY A 210 15.79 4.83 21.17
N ASP A 211 16.61 5.87 21.15
CA ASP A 211 17.78 5.90 22.02
C ASP A 211 17.30 5.51 23.41
N HIS A 212 17.72 4.34 23.87
CA HIS A 212 17.73 4.05 25.30
C HIS A 212 18.89 4.87 25.85
N GLY A 213 18.63 6.11 26.21
CA GLY A 213 19.44 6.85 27.16
C GLY A 213 19.22 6.29 28.57
#